data_e3108f528963d58cf4941bf1da3f9377
#
_entry.id   e3108f528963d58cf4941bf1da3f9377
#
_cell.length_a   1.000
_cell.length_b   1.000
_cell.length_c   1.000
_cell.angle_alpha   90.00
_cell.angle_beta   90.00
_cell.angle_gamma   90.00
#
_symmetry.space_group_name_H-M   'P 1'
#
loop_
_entity.id
_entity.type
_entity.pdbx_description
1 polymer ?
#
loop_
_entity_poly.entity_id
_entity_poly.type
_entity_poly.pdbx_seq_one_letter_code
_entity_poly.pdbx_strand_id
1 'polypeptide(L)'
;MRAQLLARALGAVDIAVDIVTTSREGMEFLASMGVGSRLLSEHFRVEFGERHDMSRKRTDARVFNYLVLPWRATADLRRLAALARGADLVVNDSLHPALLLAPVLGFPVPIVQLYGENLWRAMEDNLDDRAPAWIASRYKLALRAVGERAFGRIIHTLGSTEPEPGTAPRTYRMAPIIARPERTPAEVRAELDVPAGTPLAAVYLNPHFRDPSLAEAVEEGLRRQGFRMYAVGEGYRSRPGWVGTDGRFGDVVHAADLFVSGAGMGALELARSSATPLLVLLGDQPEQARNVAELVRRAPDFALRSVLVGDPDLAGAIASAASALSRRRTESPPTAGARGEEPWIRAFQDLVRLARLRTAARLLPLPRARQAFRPGIL
;
A
#
# COMPACT_ATOMS: atom_id res chain seq x y z
N MET A 1 6.36 -1.97 -5.14
CA MET A 1 6.07 -0.75 -5.93
C MET A 1 6.12 0.53 -5.08
N ARG A 2 5.27 0.77 -4.05
CA ARG A 2 5.28 2.01 -3.24
C ARG A 2 6.64 2.35 -2.64
N ALA A 3 7.29 1.40 -1.96
CA ALA A 3 8.60 1.61 -1.34
C ALA A 3 9.69 2.00 -2.36
N GLN A 4 9.66 1.41 -3.56
CA GLN A 4 10.56 1.76 -4.65
C GLN A 4 10.32 3.20 -5.15
N LEU A 5 9.06 3.56 -5.40
CA LEU A 5 8.72 4.92 -5.84
C LEU A 5 9.13 5.97 -4.81
N LEU A 6 8.88 5.68 -3.52
CA LEU A 6 9.32 6.55 -2.43
C LEU A 6 10.85 6.67 -2.35
N ALA A 7 11.57 5.55 -2.45
CA ALA A 7 13.03 5.57 -2.40
C ALA A 7 13.62 6.41 -3.55
N ARG A 8 13.06 6.25 -4.77
CA ARG A 8 13.47 7.05 -5.94
C ARG A 8 13.16 8.54 -5.75
N ALA A 9 11.91 8.86 -5.38
CA ALA A 9 11.46 10.25 -5.23
C ALA A 9 12.23 10.99 -4.12
N LEU A 10 12.46 10.33 -2.99
CA LEU A 10 13.18 10.93 -1.86
C LEU A 10 14.68 11.03 -2.12
N GLY A 11 15.25 10.04 -2.81
CA GLY A 11 16.67 10.09 -3.24
C GLY A 11 16.96 11.25 -4.19
N ALA A 12 16.00 11.64 -5.03
CA ALA A 12 16.14 12.80 -5.91
C ALA A 12 16.22 14.16 -5.18
N VAL A 13 15.91 14.18 -3.88
CA VAL A 13 15.96 15.38 -3.02
C VAL A 13 16.87 15.16 -1.80
N ASP A 14 17.90 14.33 -1.94
CA ASP A 14 18.93 14.05 -0.93
C ASP A 14 18.40 13.49 0.40
N ILE A 15 17.27 12.78 0.36
CA ILE A 15 16.76 12.00 1.49
C ILE A 15 17.11 10.53 1.25
N ALA A 16 18.12 10.04 1.97
CA ALA A 16 18.51 8.63 1.90
C ALA A 16 17.44 7.73 2.50
N VAL A 17 17.13 6.63 1.80
CA VAL A 17 16.12 5.65 2.22
C VAL A 17 16.73 4.27 2.33
N ASP A 18 16.72 3.72 3.55
CA ASP A 18 17.04 2.33 3.83
C ASP A 18 15.75 1.51 3.94
N ILE A 19 15.61 0.46 3.14
CA ILE A 19 14.42 -0.39 3.17
C ILE A 19 14.68 -1.66 3.98
N VAL A 20 13.74 -1.94 4.89
CA VAL A 20 13.73 -3.16 5.69
C VAL A 20 12.42 -3.91 5.39
N THR A 21 12.52 -5.19 5.09
CA THR A 21 11.37 -6.06 4.80
C THR A 21 11.27 -7.21 5.79
N THR A 22 10.12 -7.88 5.84
CA THR A 22 9.83 -8.99 6.74
C THR A 22 9.74 -10.34 6.04
N SER A 23 10.12 -10.41 4.77
CA SER A 23 10.15 -11.68 4.03
C SER A 23 11.29 -11.69 3.01
N ARG A 24 11.77 -12.89 2.70
CA ARG A 24 12.78 -13.09 1.64
C ARG A 24 12.22 -12.78 0.27
N GLU A 25 10.97 -13.17 0.03
CA GLU A 25 10.24 -12.85 -1.20
C GLU A 25 10.15 -11.33 -1.41
N GLY A 26 9.90 -10.57 -0.33
CA GLY A 26 9.92 -9.11 -0.38
C GLY A 26 11.30 -8.54 -0.72
N MET A 27 12.38 -9.16 -0.24
CA MET A 27 13.75 -8.78 -0.62
C MET A 27 14.02 -9.06 -2.11
N GLU A 28 13.67 -10.25 -2.58
CA GLU A 28 13.85 -10.65 -3.98
C GLU A 28 13.06 -9.75 -4.92
N PHE A 29 11.81 -9.44 -4.55
CA PHE A 29 10.96 -8.51 -5.29
C PHE A 29 11.58 -7.11 -5.38
N LEU A 30 12.06 -6.55 -4.28
CA LEU A 30 12.72 -5.24 -4.29
C LEU A 30 14.03 -5.27 -5.09
N ALA A 31 14.80 -6.34 -4.96
CA ALA A 31 16.04 -6.53 -5.73
C ALA A 31 15.76 -6.62 -7.24
N SER A 32 14.69 -7.30 -7.67
CA SER A 32 14.28 -7.36 -9.09
C SER A 32 13.90 -5.99 -9.67
N MET A 33 13.58 -5.03 -8.79
CA MET A 33 13.30 -3.63 -9.14
C MET A 33 14.50 -2.70 -8.94
N GLY A 34 15.69 -3.24 -8.73
CA GLY A 34 16.92 -2.47 -8.51
C GLY A 34 17.01 -1.79 -7.14
N VAL A 35 16.21 -2.22 -6.16
CA VAL A 35 16.16 -1.60 -4.84
C VAL A 35 16.76 -2.53 -3.79
N GLY A 36 17.83 -2.08 -3.12
CA GLY A 36 18.43 -2.80 -1.99
C GLY A 36 17.51 -2.81 -0.77
N SER A 37 17.48 -3.94 -0.06
CA SER A 37 16.72 -4.04 1.18
C SER A 37 17.37 -5.01 2.16
N ARG A 38 16.99 -4.94 3.44
CA ARG A 38 17.48 -5.80 4.50
C ARG A 38 16.32 -6.58 5.12
N LEU A 39 16.53 -7.87 5.44
CA LEU A 39 15.54 -8.67 6.13
C LEU A 39 15.55 -8.34 7.63
N LEU A 40 14.39 -7.97 8.18
CA LEU A 40 14.22 -7.80 9.61
C LEU A 40 14.20 -9.15 10.33
N SER A 41 13.18 -9.94 10.03
CA SER A 41 12.94 -11.28 10.57
C SER A 41 11.84 -11.96 9.76
N GLU A 42 11.65 -13.26 9.97
CA GLU A 42 10.52 -14.00 9.41
C GLU A 42 9.41 -14.26 10.46
N HIS A 43 9.44 -13.54 11.59
CA HIS A 43 8.45 -13.69 12.66
C HIS A 43 7.05 -13.27 12.22
N PHE A 44 6.99 -12.21 11.41
CA PHE A 44 5.74 -11.68 10.88
C PHE A 44 5.77 -11.70 9.36
N ARG A 45 4.92 -12.52 8.76
CA ARG A 45 4.71 -12.58 7.31
C ARG A 45 3.26 -12.91 7.00
N VAL A 46 2.83 -12.60 5.79
CA VAL A 46 1.54 -13.03 5.25
C VAL A 46 1.58 -14.54 5.01
N GLU A 47 0.52 -15.23 5.42
CA GLU A 47 0.37 -16.67 5.21
C GLU A 47 -0.58 -16.94 4.03
N PHE A 48 -0.23 -17.94 3.22
CA PHE A 48 -1.02 -18.33 2.05
C PHE A 48 -1.84 -19.60 2.33
N GLY A 49 -3.01 -19.69 1.70
CA GLY A 49 -3.89 -20.85 1.72
C GLY A 49 -3.41 -21.97 0.78
N GLU A 50 -4.22 -23.01 0.68
CA GLU A 50 -3.97 -24.17 -0.23
C GLU A 50 -4.07 -23.76 -1.71
N ARG A 51 -4.89 -22.76 -2.02
CA ARG A 51 -5.03 -22.18 -3.36
C ARG A 51 -3.99 -21.09 -3.64
N HIS A 52 -2.94 -21.01 -2.84
CA HIS A 52 -1.89 -19.99 -2.97
C HIS A 52 -2.39 -18.53 -2.91
N ASP A 53 -3.60 -18.29 -2.42
CA ASP A 53 -4.13 -17.00 -2.07
C ASP A 53 -3.80 -16.62 -0.61
N MET A 54 -3.88 -15.34 -0.28
CA MET A 54 -3.66 -14.89 1.10
C MET A 54 -4.74 -15.47 2.02
N SER A 55 -4.34 -16.31 2.99
CA SER A 55 -5.24 -16.82 4.01
C SER A 55 -5.36 -15.83 5.17
N ARG A 56 -6.50 -15.16 5.27
CA ARG A 56 -6.79 -14.25 6.38
C ARG A 56 -6.68 -14.97 7.73
N LYS A 57 -7.31 -16.15 7.88
CA LYS A 57 -7.30 -16.92 9.12
C LYS A 57 -5.89 -17.28 9.60
N ARG A 58 -5.03 -17.75 8.68
CA ARG A 58 -3.63 -18.11 9.00
C ARG A 58 -2.81 -16.86 9.31
N THR A 59 -2.98 -15.79 8.57
CA THR A 59 -2.31 -14.50 8.80
C THR A 59 -2.71 -13.91 10.15
N ASP A 60 -4.01 -13.86 10.47
CA ASP A 60 -4.50 -13.38 11.77
C ASP A 60 -3.97 -14.21 12.93
N ALA A 61 -3.95 -15.55 12.82
CA ALA A 61 -3.38 -16.42 13.82
C ALA A 61 -1.87 -16.16 14.03
N ARG A 62 -1.13 -15.87 12.94
CA ARG A 62 0.29 -15.53 13.05
C ARG A 62 0.52 -14.17 13.69
N VAL A 63 -0.29 -13.16 13.34
CA VAL A 63 -0.27 -11.84 14.00
C VAL A 63 -0.57 -11.98 15.48
N PHE A 64 -1.59 -12.75 15.84
CA PHE A 64 -1.95 -13.00 17.23
C PHE A 64 -0.80 -13.66 17.98
N ASN A 65 -0.23 -14.75 17.44
CA ASN A 65 0.93 -15.42 18.03
C ASN A 65 2.14 -14.48 18.18
N TYR A 66 2.36 -13.59 17.20
CA TYR A 66 3.43 -12.61 17.26
C TYR A 66 3.22 -11.61 18.40
N LEU A 67 2.00 -11.17 18.64
CA LEU A 67 1.66 -10.21 19.71
C LEU A 67 1.63 -10.87 21.10
N VAL A 68 1.19 -12.13 21.17
CA VAL A 68 1.13 -12.91 22.45
C VAL A 68 2.52 -13.38 22.88
N LEU A 69 3.47 -13.53 21.96
CA LEU A 69 4.85 -13.90 22.23
C LEU A 69 5.74 -12.64 22.30
N PRO A 70 5.75 -11.88 23.41
CA PRO A 70 6.34 -10.55 23.50
C PRO A 70 7.84 -10.53 23.18
N TRP A 71 8.54 -11.65 23.35
CA TRP A 71 9.98 -11.75 23.01
C TRP A 71 10.24 -11.60 21.51
N ARG A 72 9.34 -12.08 20.62
CA ARG A 72 9.47 -11.91 19.16
C ARG A 72 9.36 -10.45 18.77
N ALA A 73 8.29 -9.80 19.23
CA ALA A 73 8.08 -8.36 18.99
C ALA A 73 9.22 -7.52 19.57
N THR A 74 9.69 -7.86 20.79
CA THR A 74 10.82 -7.17 21.43
C THR A 74 12.13 -7.40 20.68
N ALA A 75 12.39 -8.61 20.19
CA ALA A 75 13.57 -8.91 19.38
C ALA A 75 13.58 -8.09 18.07
N ASP A 76 12.44 -8.05 17.38
CA ASP A 76 12.28 -7.24 16.16
C ASP A 76 12.43 -5.74 16.45
N LEU A 77 11.88 -5.24 17.54
CA LEU A 77 12.07 -3.84 17.96
C LEU A 77 13.54 -3.50 18.24
N ARG A 78 14.25 -4.38 18.93
CA ARG A 78 15.70 -4.17 19.20
C ARG A 78 16.50 -4.18 17.91
N ARG A 79 16.18 -5.10 16.99
CA ARG A 79 16.84 -5.17 15.67
C ARG A 79 16.53 -3.93 14.83
N LEU A 80 15.27 -3.50 14.79
CA LEU A 80 14.86 -2.26 14.13
C LEU A 80 15.56 -1.04 14.73
N ALA A 81 15.65 -0.94 16.06
CA ALA A 81 16.35 0.14 16.73
C ALA A 81 17.86 0.17 16.38
N ALA A 82 18.47 -1.01 16.20
CA ALA A 82 19.86 -1.10 15.75
C ALA A 82 20.03 -0.68 14.28
N LEU A 83 19.11 -1.09 13.40
CA LEU A 83 19.11 -0.71 11.98
C LEU A 83 18.81 0.77 11.77
N ALA A 84 18.00 1.37 12.63
CA ALA A 84 17.61 2.77 12.55
C ALA A 84 18.61 3.75 13.21
N ARG A 85 19.76 3.25 13.67
CA ARG A 85 20.79 4.15 14.22
C ARG A 85 21.28 5.14 13.16
N GLY A 86 21.19 6.43 13.49
CA GLY A 86 21.56 7.51 12.57
C GLY A 86 20.45 7.94 11.61
N ALA A 87 19.31 7.24 11.58
CA ALA A 87 18.17 7.69 10.82
C ALA A 87 17.43 8.85 11.54
N ASP A 88 16.92 9.80 10.78
CA ASP A 88 16.11 10.89 11.30
C ASP A 88 14.71 10.42 11.71
N LEU A 89 14.15 9.47 10.97
CA LEU A 89 12.83 8.87 11.23
C LEU A 89 12.73 7.45 10.67
N VAL A 90 11.76 6.70 11.18
CA VAL A 90 11.38 5.38 10.66
C VAL A 90 9.96 5.44 10.14
N VAL A 91 9.73 4.88 8.93
CA VAL A 91 8.41 4.76 8.34
C VAL A 91 7.91 3.33 8.52
N ASN A 92 6.77 3.18 9.18
CA ASN A 92 6.06 1.92 9.29
C ASN A 92 5.05 1.80 8.15
N ASP A 93 5.49 1.19 7.06
CA ASP A 93 4.62 0.96 5.91
C ASP A 93 3.74 -0.28 6.13
N SER A 94 2.44 -0.10 5.96
CA SER A 94 1.42 -1.14 6.14
C SER A 94 1.31 -1.72 7.55
N LEU A 95 1.64 -0.91 8.57
CA LEU A 95 1.32 -1.16 9.98
C LEU A 95 1.95 -2.43 10.58
N HIS A 96 3.26 -2.62 10.39
CA HIS A 96 3.97 -3.71 11.06
C HIS A 96 3.76 -3.67 12.60
N PRO A 97 3.34 -4.77 13.24
CA PRO A 97 2.92 -4.76 14.64
C PRO A 97 3.98 -4.28 15.63
N ALA A 98 5.26 -4.63 15.44
CA ALA A 98 6.34 -4.15 16.32
C ALA A 98 6.43 -2.62 16.32
N LEU A 99 6.33 -1.98 15.14
CA LEU A 99 6.40 -0.53 15.00
C LEU A 99 5.11 0.18 15.43
N LEU A 100 3.98 -0.52 15.49
CA LEU A 100 2.78 0.00 16.16
C LEU A 100 3.00 0.11 17.67
N LEU A 101 3.65 -0.88 18.29
CA LEU A 101 3.92 -0.89 19.73
C LEU A 101 5.11 0.02 20.15
N ALA A 102 6.00 0.32 19.23
CA ALA A 102 7.21 1.08 19.48
C ALA A 102 6.99 2.45 20.19
N PRO A 103 5.96 3.27 19.86
CA PRO A 103 5.70 4.51 20.56
C PRO A 103 5.33 4.32 22.04
N VAL A 104 4.80 3.15 22.40
CA VAL A 104 4.42 2.79 23.77
C VAL A 104 5.61 2.21 24.54
N LEU A 105 6.39 1.35 23.90
CA LEU A 105 7.52 0.65 24.51
C LEU A 105 8.79 1.49 24.58
N GLY A 106 8.80 2.64 23.92
CA GLY A 106 9.96 3.50 23.75
C GLY A 106 10.83 3.07 22.57
N PHE A 107 10.95 3.92 21.58
CA PHE A 107 11.81 3.72 20.41
C PHE A 107 12.67 4.94 20.20
N PRO A 108 13.96 4.79 19.89
CA PRO A 108 14.91 5.91 19.89
C PRO A 108 14.65 6.92 18.76
N VAL A 109 14.06 6.47 17.68
CA VAL A 109 13.84 7.26 16.45
C VAL A 109 12.35 7.56 16.29
N PRO A 110 11.94 8.76 15.85
CA PRO A 110 10.55 9.09 15.55
C PRO A 110 9.94 8.11 14.53
N ILE A 111 8.70 7.67 14.76
CA ILE A 111 8.01 6.73 13.87
C ILE A 111 6.84 7.41 13.18
N VAL A 112 6.81 7.32 11.87
CA VAL A 112 5.70 7.73 11.00
C VAL A 112 4.91 6.49 10.57
N GLN A 113 3.61 6.48 10.82
CA GLN A 113 2.72 5.42 10.35
C GLN A 113 2.23 5.75 8.94
N LEU A 114 2.42 4.82 8.00
CA LEU A 114 2.01 4.96 6.59
C LEU A 114 1.02 3.85 6.24
N TYR A 115 -0.23 4.20 5.95
CA TYR A 115 -1.29 3.21 5.74
C TYR A 115 -2.46 3.76 4.92
N GLY A 116 -3.28 2.85 4.37
CA GLY A 116 -4.59 3.19 3.81
C GLY A 116 -5.64 3.37 4.92
N GLU A 117 -6.51 4.34 4.80
CA GLU A 117 -7.58 4.58 5.78
C GLU A 117 -8.45 3.33 5.99
N ASN A 118 -8.76 2.62 4.92
CA ASN A 118 -9.56 1.40 4.97
C ASN A 118 -8.82 0.20 5.61
N LEU A 119 -7.49 0.15 5.51
CA LEU A 119 -6.68 -0.83 6.24
C LEU A 119 -6.81 -0.59 7.75
N TRP A 120 -6.69 0.66 8.18
CA TRP A 120 -6.85 1.01 9.59
C TRP A 120 -8.24 0.64 10.11
N ARG A 121 -9.29 0.99 9.38
CA ARG A 121 -10.68 0.63 9.71
C ARG A 121 -10.88 -0.89 9.75
N ALA A 122 -10.31 -1.62 8.78
CA ALA A 122 -10.37 -3.08 8.79
C ALA A 122 -9.68 -3.68 10.02
N MET A 123 -8.59 -3.08 10.50
CA MET A 123 -7.94 -3.48 11.75
C MET A 123 -8.80 -3.15 12.97
N GLU A 124 -9.41 -1.94 13.03
CA GLU A 124 -10.31 -1.56 14.13
C GLU A 124 -11.47 -2.54 14.27
N ASP A 125 -12.08 -2.93 13.15
CA ASP A 125 -13.27 -3.79 13.14
C ASP A 125 -12.95 -5.30 13.16
N ASN A 126 -11.67 -5.67 13.19
CA ASN A 126 -11.25 -7.07 13.05
C ASN A 126 -11.79 -8.02 14.14
N LEU A 127 -12.11 -7.50 15.30
CA LEU A 127 -12.65 -8.27 16.43
C LEU A 127 -14.16 -8.14 16.61
N ASP A 128 -14.87 -7.32 15.83
CA ASP A 128 -16.30 -7.04 16.06
C ASP A 128 -17.17 -8.30 16.04
N ASP A 129 -16.93 -9.19 15.08
CA ASP A 129 -17.69 -10.43 14.93
C ASP A 129 -16.96 -11.66 15.52
N ARG A 130 -15.81 -11.47 16.20
CA ARG A 130 -14.92 -12.54 16.64
C ARG A 130 -14.67 -12.58 18.15
N ALA A 131 -15.01 -11.50 18.83
CA ALA A 131 -14.78 -11.35 20.27
C ALA A 131 -15.98 -10.67 20.95
N PRO A 132 -16.17 -10.87 22.27
CA PRO A 132 -17.14 -10.11 23.03
C PRO A 132 -16.95 -8.60 22.86
N ALA A 133 -18.05 -7.83 22.78
CA ALA A 133 -18.05 -6.41 22.48
C ALA A 133 -17.11 -5.57 23.38
N TRP A 134 -16.96 -5.95 24.65
CA TRP A 134 -16.05 -5.26 25.58
C TRP A 134 -14.57 -5.47 25.23
N ILE A 135 -14.20 -6.63 24.68
CA ILE A 135 -12.84 -6.91 24.19
C ILE A 135 -12.59 -6.10 22.91
N ALA A 136 -13.52 -6.16 21.95
CA ALA A 136 -13.43 -5.42 20.70
C ALA A 136 -13.29 -3.91 20.95
N SER A 137 -14.10 -3.35 21.87
CA SER A 137 -14.04 -1.93 22.24
C SER A 137 -12.69 -1.53 22.85
N ARG A 138 -12.14 -2.37 23.75
CA ARG A 138 -10.82 -2.12 24.35
C ARG A 138 -9.69 -2.22 23.33
N TYR A 139 -9.79 -3.16 22.41
CA TYR A 139 -8.85 -3.29 21.30
C TYR A 139 -8.85 -2.03 20.41
N LYS A 140 -10.04 -1.56 20.00
CA LYS A 140 -10.17 -0.32 19.22
C LYS A 140 -9.56 0.88 19.94
N LEU A 141 -9.83 1.02 21.23
CA LEU A 141 -9.27 2.10 22.04
C LEU A 141 -7.74 2.02 22.11
N ALA A 142 -7.20 0.83 22.34
CA ALA A 142 -5.75 0.60 22.37
C ALA A 142 -5.09 0.91 21.03
N LEU A 143 -5.70 0.46 19.92
CA LEU A 143 -5.20 0.72 18.58
C LEU A 143 -5.17 2.22 18.27
N ARG A 144 -6.24 2.95 18.60
CA ARG A 144 -6.29 4.41 18.44
C ARG A 144 -5.22 5.10 19.28
N ALA A 145 -5.08 4.74 20.55
CA ALA A 145 -4.07 5.31 21.44
C ALA A 145 -2.63 5.09 20.90
N VAL A 146 -2.36 3.94 20.30
CA VAL A 146 -1.07 3.65 19.65
C VAL A 146 -0.88 4.53 18.42
N GLY A 147 -1.91 4.66 17.58
CA GLY A 147 -1.87 5.52 16.39
C GLY A 147 -1.64 7.00 16.74
N GLU A 148 -2.28 7.50 17.79
CA GLU A 148 -2.13 8.89 18.25
C GLU A 148 -0.75 9.18 18.82
N ARG A 149 -0.06 8.18 19.37
CA ARG A 149 1.30 8.33 19.91
C ARG A 149 2.38 8.30 18.84
N ALA A 150 2.05 7.96 17.60
CA ALA A 150 3.01 8.04 16.49
C ALA A 150 3.52 9.48 16.32
N PHE A 151 4.77 9.62 15.90
CA PHE A 151 5.36 10.94 15.62
C PHE A 151 4.64 11.65 14.47
N GLY A 152 4.25 10.91 13.43
CA GLY A 152 3.50 11.40 12.29
C GLY A 152 2.69 10.30 11.63
N ARG A 153 1.77 10.69 10.77
CA ARG A 153 0.92 9.76 10.00
C ARG A 153 0.78 10.23 8.57
N ILE A 154 0.92 9.30 7.64
CA ILE A 154 0.56 9.50 6.24
C ILE A 154 -0.56 8.52 5.92
N ILE A 155 -1.73 9.03 5.59
CA ILE A 155 -2.94 8.26 5.38
C ILE A 155 -3.32 8.33 3.90
N HIS A 156 -3.31 7.18 3.24
CA HIS A 156 -3.78 7.11 1.85
C HIS A 156 -5.28 7.30 1.79
N THR A 157 -5.69 8.23 0.93
CA THR A 157 -7.08 8.48 0.58
C THR A 157 -7.22 8.53 -0.93
N LEU A 158 -8.22 7.87 -1.49
CA LEU A 158 -8.48 7.92 -2.93
C LEU A 158 -8.95 9.30 -3.34
N GLY A 159 -8.46 9.79 -4.49
CA GLY A 159 -8.92 11.04 -5.09
C GLY A 159 -8.49 12.33 -4.39
N SER A 160 -7.64 12.28 -3.37
CA SER A 160 -7.04 13.48 -2.81
C SER A 160 -5.96 14.02 -3.75
N THR A 161 -6.12 15.24 -4.21
CA THR A 161 -5.19 15.90 -5.14
C THR A 161 -4.12 16.71 -4.41
N GLU A 162 -4.36 17.06 -3.16
CA GLU A 162 -3.45 17.82 -2.29
C GLU A 162 -3.26 17.08 -0.97
N PRO A 163 -2.09 17.21 -0.32
CA PRO A 163 -1.93 16.78 1.05
C PRO A 163 -2.85 17.61 1.93
N GLU A 164 -3.90 17.00 2.43
CA GLU A 164 -4.76 17.67 3.42
C GLU A 164 -4.10 17.57 4.79
N PRO A 165 -3.92 18.69 5.50
CA PRO A 165 -3.52 18.62 6.90
C PRO A 165 -4.60 17.86 7.67
N GLY A 166 -4.20 16.80 8.36
CA GLY A 166 -5.10 16.08 9.24
C GLY A 166 -5.43 16.92 10.48
N THR A 167 -6.51 16.55 11.17
CA THR A 167 -6.91 17.19 12.45
C THR A 167 -5.86 17.04 13.56
N ALA A 168 -5.00 16.01 13.46
CA ALA A 168 -3.90 15.78 14.39
C ALA A 168 -2.58 16.35 13.82
N PRO A 169 -1.68 16.84 14.67
CA PRO A 169 -0.36 17.31 14.24
C PRO A 169 0.39 16.26 13.43
N ARG A 170 1.12 16.70 12.41
CA ARG A 170 1.94 15.84 11.53
C ARG A 170 1.15 14.69 10.88
N THR A 171 -0.12 14.94 10.58
CA THR A 171 -0.97 13.99 9.84
C THR A 171 -1.24 14.54 8.46
N TYR A 172 -0.92 13.74 7.43
CA TYR A 172 -1.10 14.09 6.03
C TYR A 172 -2.04 13.07 5.39
N ARG A 173 -3.09 13.55 4.74
CA ARG A 173 -3.98 12.74 3.92
C ARG A 173 -3.63 13.00 2.47
N MET A 174 -3.33 11.98 1.70
CA MET A 174 -2.93 12.12 0.30
C MET A 174 -3.21 10.86 -0.50
N ALA A 175 -3.32 11.03 -1.82
CA ALA A 175 -3.43 9.90 -2.73
C ALA A 175 -2.19 8.99 -2.65
N PRO A 176 -2.33 7.68 -2.93
CA PRO A 176 -1.18 6.80 -3.08
C PRO A 176 -0.18 7.33 -4.09
N ILE A 177 1.12 7.14 -3.80
CA ILE A 177 2.15 7.46 -4.80
C ILE A 177 2.02 6.50 -5.98
N ILE A 178 2.00 7.06 -7.17
CA ILE A 178 2.01 6.33 -8.44
C ILE A 178 3.10 6.90 -9.34
N ALA A 179 3.67 6.06 -10.21
CA ALA A 179 4.59 6.52 -11.23
C ALA A 179 3.83 7.36 -12.28
N ARG A 180 4.45 8.45 -12.74
CA ARG A 180 3.96 9.19 -13.90
C ARG A 180 4.26 8.38 -15.16
N PRO A 181 3.35 8.35 -16.15
CA PRO A 181 3.66 7.79 -17.45
C PRO A 181 4.84 8.54 -18.10
N GLU A 182 5.81 7.78 -18.59
CA GLU A 182 7.00 8.30 -19.26
C GLU A 182 6.87 8.19 -20.80
N ARG A 183 5.95 7.31 -21.26
CA ARG A 183 5.71 7.04 -22.69
C ARG A 183 4.27 7.36 -23.06
N THR A 184 4.08 7.72 -24.32
CA THR A 184 2.75 7.92 -24.89
C THR A 184 2.02 6.57 -25.10
N PRO A 185 0.69 6.52 -25.12
CA PRO A 185 -0.06 5.32 -25.45
C PRO A 185 0.33 4.70 -26.80
N ALA A 186 0.66 5.52 -27.79
CA ALA A 186 1.07 5.05 -29.12
C ALA A 186 2.42 4.32 -29.08
N GLU A 187 3.41 4.86 -28.36
CA GLU A 187 4.72 4.22 -28.18
C GLU A 187 4.60 2.89 -27.45
N VAL A 188 3.81 2.83 -26.38
CA VAL A 188 3.59 1.57 -25.62
C VAL A 188 2.90 0.53 -26.50
N ARG A 189 1.88 0.88 -27.27
CA ARG A 189 1.18 -0.05 -28.13
C ARG A 189 2.07 -0.57 -29.25
N ALA A 190 2.94 0.27 -29.81
CA ALA A 190 3.92 -0.14 -30.82
C ALA A 190 4.97 -1.11 -30.23
N GLU A 191 5.50 -0.83 -29.03
CA GLU A 191 6.45 -1.70 -28.33
C GLU A 191 5.86 -3.08 -28.00
N LEU A 192 4.56 -3.13 -27.69
CA LEU A 192 3.84 -4.37 -27.36
C LEU A 192 3.25 -5.08 -28.60
N ASP A 193 3.55 -4.63 -29.80
CA ASP A 193 3.00 -5.17 -31.06
C ASP A 193 1.47 -5.31 -31.02
N VAL A 194 0.76 -4.29 -30.50
CA VAL A 194 -0.70 -4.27 -30.44
C VAL A 194 -1.25 -3.76 -31.78
N PRO A 195 -1.93 -4.62 -32.58
CA PRO A 195 -2.50 -4.19 -33.86
C PRO A 195 -3.50 -3.04 -33.70
N ALA A 196 -3.59 -2.18 -34.72
CA ALA A 196 -4.59 -1.11 -34.74
C ALA A 196 -6.00 -1.71 -34.57
N GLY A 197 -6.81 -1.08 -33.73
CA GLY A 197 -8.18 -1.53 -33.45
C GLY A 197 -8.29 -2.72 -32.48
N THR A 198 -7.17 -3.36 -32.09
CA THR A 198 -7.20 -4.43 -31.07
C THR A 198 -7.20 -3.82 -29.67
N PRO A 199 -8.17 -4.14 -28.81
CA PRO A 199 -8.19 -3.63 -27.43
C PRO A 199 -7.03 -4.25 -26.60
N LEU A 200 -6.38 -3.40 -25.79
CA LEU A 200 -5.30 -3.80 -24.88
C LEU A 200 -5.82 -3.89 -23.45
N ALA A 201 -5.57 -5.01 -22.79
CA ALA A 201 -5.80 -5.17 -21.36
C ALA A 201 -4.44 -5.19 -20.62
N ALA A 202 -4.26 -4.29 -19.66
CA ALA A 202 -3.20 -4.35 -18.66
C ALA A 202 -3.67 -5.20 -17.49
N VAL A 203 -2.91 -6.22 -17.09
CA VAL A 203 -3.23 -7.10 -15.96
C VAL A 203 -2.14 -7.00 -14.91
N TYR A 204 -2.51 -6.71 -13.66
CA TYR A 204 -1.59 -6.73 -12.53
C TYR A 204 -2.14 -7.60 -11.40
N LEU A 205 -1.52 -8.75 -11.21
CA LEU A 205 -1.79 -9.62 -10.06
C LEU A 205 -0.64 -9.50 -9.06
N ASN A 206 -0.93 -8.87 -7.93
CA ASN A 206 0.06 -8.66 -6.88
C ASN A 206 0.53 -10.02 -6.29
N PRO A 207 1.64 -10.07 -5.52
CA PRO A 207 2.20 -11.31 -4.99
C PRO A 207 1.27 -12.14 -4.08
N HIS A 208 0.11 -11.59 -3.71
CA HIS A 208 -0.91 -12.33 -2.95
C HIS A 208 -1.77 -13.24 -3.82
N PHE A 209 -1.73 -13.07 -5.14
CA PHE A 209 -2.37 -13.95 -6.11
C PHE A 209 -1.32 -14.90 -6.69
N ARG A 210 -1.48 -16.19 -6.44
CA ARG A 210 -0.57 -17.24 -6.92
C ARG A 210 -1.31 -18.47 -7.47
N ASP A 211 -2.64 -18.45 -7.44
CA ASP A 211 -3.46 -19.53 -7.96
C ASP A 211 -3.36 -19.58 -9.50
N PRO A 212 -2.84 -20.65 -10.10
CA PRO A 212 -2.77 -20.78 -11.54
C PRO A 212 -4.13 -20.68 -12.24
N SER A 213 -5.21 -21.17 -11.59
CA SER A 213 -6.56 -21.14 -12.13
C SER A 213 -7.09 -19.72 -12.29
N LEU A 214 -6.67 -18.79 -11.43
CA LEU A 214 -7.00 -17.38 -11.54
C LEU A 214 -6.39 -16.76 -12.81
N ALA A 215 -5.11 -17.05 -13.09
CA ALA A 215 -4.48 -16.56 -14.30
C ALA A 215 -5.18 -17.12 -15.56
N GLU A 216 -5.53 -18.42 -15.55
CA GLU A 216 -6.28 -19.07 -16.65
C GLU A 216 -7.64 -18.41 -16.88
N ALA A 217 -8.37 -18.15 -15.82
CA ALA A 217 -9.66 -17.49 -15.92
C ALA A 217 -9.55 -16.05 -16.47
N VAL A 218 -8.52 -15.30 -16.05
CA VAL A 218 -8.25 -13.95 -16.57
C VAL A 218 -7.91 -13.98 -18.05
N GLU A 219 -6.98 -14.86 -18.45
CA GLU A 219 -6.60 -15.04 -19.87
C GLU A 219 -7.80 -15.41 -20.72
N GLU A 220 -8.56 -16.41 -20.31
CA GLU A 220 -9.71 -16.89 -21.06
C GLU A 220 -10.82 -15.84 -21.13
N GLY A 221 -11.14 -15.17 -20.02
CA GLY A 221 -12.16 -14.13 -19.99
C GLY A 221 -11.84 -12.95 -20.92
N LEU A 222 -10.58 -12.49 -20.92
CA LEU A 222 -10.11 -11.42 -21.79
C LEU A 222 -10.03 -11.85 -23.26
N ARG A 223 -9.55 -13.08 -23.53
CA ARG A 223 -9.49 -13.65 -24.87
C ARG A 223 -10.86 -13.75 -25.52
N ARG A 224 -11.92 -14.14 -24.78
CA ARG A 224 -13.32 -14.17 -25.26
C ARG A 224 -13.81 -12.81 -25.77
N GLN A 225 -13.22 -11.72 -25.25
CA GLN A 225 -13.56 -10.35 -25.63
C GLN A 225 -12.56 -9.73 -26.63
N GLY A 226 -11.63 -10.54 -27.17
CA GLY A 226 -10.67 -10.11 -28.17
C GLY A 226 -9.55 -9.20 -27.66
N PHE A 227 -9.33 -9.12 -26.36
CA PHE A 227 -8.23 -8.33 -25.81
C PHE A 227 -6.87 -8.94 -26.08
N ARG A 228 -5.93 -8.12 -26.52
CA ARG A 228 -4.50 -8.37 -26.35
C ARG A 228 -4.16 -8.10 -24.88
N MET A 229 -3.51 -9.04 -24.22
CA MET A 229 -3.19 -8.93 -22.81
C MET A 229 -1.69 -8.65 -22.61
N TYR A 230 -1.36 -7.71 -21.72
CA TYR A 230 -0.05 -7.56 -21.12
C TYR A 230 -0.18 -7.79 -19.61
N ALA A 231 0.45 -8.84 -19.10
CA ALA A 231 0.24 -9.31 -17.74
C ALA A 231 1.51 -9.28 -16.89
N VAL A 232 1.40 -8.69 -15.71
CA VAL A 232 2.44 -8.65 -14.70
C VAL A 232 1.96 -9.33 -13.42
N GLY A 233 2.75 -10.29 -12.94
CA GLY A 233 2.45 -11.01 -11.71
C GLY A 233 3.62 -11.86 -11.27
N GLU A 234 4.23 -11.56 -10.12
CA GLU A 234 5.39 -12.29 -9.62
C GLU A 234 5.10 -13.77 -9.42
N GLY A 235 3.90 -14.11 -8.93
CA GLY A 235 3.46 -15.50 -8.77
C GLY A 235 3.28 -16.26 -10.07
N TYR A 236 3.31 -15.58 -11.21
CA TYR A 236 3.05 -16.14 -12.55
C TYR A 236 4.21 -15.99 -13.51
N ARG A 237 5.40 -15.59 -13.03
CA ARG A 237 6.59 -15.31 -13.84
C ARG A 237 7.05 -16.49 -14.74
N SER A 238 6.70 -17.72 -14.37
CA SER A 238 7.00 -18.92 -15.15
C SER A 238 5.92 -19.25 -16.20
N ARG A 239 4.80 -18.51 -16.20
CA ARG A 239 3.69 -18.74 -17.12
C ARG A 239 3.95 -17.98 -18.44
N PRO A 240 3.76 -18.61 -19.61
CA PRO A 240 3.89 -17.93 -20.91
C PRO A 240 2.98 -16.70 -20.97
N GLY A 241 3.52 -15.57 -21.48
CA GLY A 241 2.77 -14.31 -21.60
C GLY A 241 2.69 -13.48 -20.32
N TRP A 242 3.28 -13.94 -19.20
CA TRP A 242 3.36 -13.21 -17.95
C TRP A 242 4.78 -12.71 -17.67
N VAL A 243 4.87 -11.48 -17.18
CA VAL A 243 6.11 -10.87 -16.71
C VAL A 243 6.08 -10.84 -15.18
N GLY A 244 7.17 -11.19 -14.51
CA GLY A 244 7.23 -11.19 -13.04
C GLY A 244 7.09 -9.79 -12.46
N THR A 245 7.84 -8.83 -13.01
CA THR A 245 7.86 -7.43 -12.57
C THR A 245 8.09 -6.51 -13.76
N ASP A 246 7.46 -5.34 -13.74
CA ASP A 246 7.70 -4.28 -14.72
C ASP A 246 7.65 -2.91 -14.02
N GLY A 247 8.78 -2.22 -13.98
CA GLY A 247 8.91 -0.87 -13.38
C GLY A 247 8.14 0.21 -14.14
N ARG A 248 7.81 -0.03 -15.41
CA ARG A 248 7.08 0.89 -16.29
C ARG A 248 5.64 0.44 -16.56
N PHE A 249 5.10 -0.47 -15.74
CA PHE A 249 3.74 -0.97 -15.90
C PHE A 249 2.68 0.14 -15.88
N GLY A 250 2.96 1.27 -15.22
CA GLY A 250 2.08 2.45 -15.25
C GLY A 250 1.82 2.99 -16.66
N ASP A 251 2.82 2.94 -17.54
CA ASP A 251 2.68 3.35 -18.95
C ASP A 251 1.72 2.42 -19.70
N VAL A 252 1.81 1.11 -19.41
CA VAL A 252 0.93 0.11 -20.03
C VAL A 252 -0.52 0.33 -19.58
N VAL A 253 -0.76 0.62 -18.30
CA VAL A 253 -2.11 0.94 -17.80
C VAL A 253 -2.65 2.19 -18.49
N HIS A 254 -1.82 3.22 -18.68
CA HIS A 254 -2.21 4.45 -19.37
C HIS A 254 -2.56 4.21 -20.85
N ALA A 255 -1.89 3.26 -21.51
CA ALA A 255 -2.13 2.89 -22.91
C ALA A 255 -3.27 1.88 -23.10
N ALA A 256 -3.73 1.24 -22.01
CA ALA A 256 -4.70 0.14 -22.06
C ALA A 256 -6.15 0.64 -22.18
N ASP A 257 -6.98 -0.21 -22.76
CA ASP A 257 -8.43 -0.02 -22.85
C ASP A 257 -9.15 -0.59 -21.61
N LEU A 258 -8.46 -1.48 -20.86
CA LEU A 258 -8.94 -2.10 -19.64
C LEU A 258 -7.76 -2.38 -18.70
N PHE A 259 -7.93 -2.08 -17.43
CA PHE A 259 -7.01 -2.50 -16.38
C PHE A 259 -7.66 -3.56 -15.50
N VAL A 260 -6.99 -4.69 -15.26
CA VAL A 260 -7.46 -5.79 -14.39
C VAL A 260 -6.51 -5.91 -13.22
N SER A 261 -7.01 -5.79 -11.99
CA SER A 261 -6.17 -5.89 -10.79
C SER A 261 -7.00 -6.20 -9.54
N GLY A 262 -6.33 -6.55 -8.44
CA GLY A 262 -6.95 -6.51 -7.11
C GLY A 262 -7.21 -5.09 -6.62
N ALA A 263 -8.08 -4.92 -5.62
CA ALA A 263 -8.50 -3.62 -5.09
C ALA A 263 -7.49 -2.96 -4.13
N GLY A 264 -6.20 -3.04 -4.42
CA GLY A 264 -5.18 -2.29 -3.69
C GLY A 264 -5.27 -0.79 -4.00
N MET A 265 -5.07 0.06 -2.99
CA MET A 265 -5.16 1.52 -3.11
C MET A 265 -4.31 2.09 -4.27
N GLY A 266 -3.10 1.55 -4.49
CA GLY A 266 -2.23 1.99 -5.60
C GLY A 266 -2.79 1.64 -6.97
N ALA A 267 -3.40 0.46 -7.14
CA ALA A 267 -4.02 0.04 -8.40
C ALA A 267 -5.26 0.89 -8.71
N LEU A 268 -6.10 1.13 -7.69
CA LEU A 268 -7.29 1.97 -7.84
C LEU A 268 -6.93 3.41 -8.23
N GLU A 269 -5.91 3.98 -7.60
CA GLU A 269 -5.44 5.33 -7.92
C GLU A 269 -4.79 5.39 -9.31
N LEU A 270 -4.01 4.37 -9.69
CA LEU A 270 -3.41 4.28 -11.03
C LEU A 270 -4.51 4.23 -12.11
N ALA A 271 -5.52 3.38 -11.96
CA ALA A 271 -6.64 3.30 -12.89
C ALA A 271 -7.38 4.64 -13.02
N ARG A 272 -7.68 5.26 -11.87
CA ARG A 272 -8.38 6.55 -11.80
C ARG A 272 -7.59 7.67 -12.48
N SER A 273 -6.30 7.77 -12.18
CA SER A 273 -5.43 8.84 -12.74
C SER A 273 -5.15 8.66 -14.22
N SER A 274 -5.17 7.42 -14.72
CA SER A 274 -5.04 7.09 -16.14
C SER A 274 -6.39 7.16 -16.89
N ALA A 275 -7.50 7.38 -16.20
CA ALA A 275 -8.86 7.27 -16.72
C ALA A 275 -9.13 5.92 -17.43
N THR A 276 -8.41 4.86 -17.03
CA THR A 276 -8.50 3.53 -17.62
C THR A 276 -9.61 2.73 -16.91
N PRO A 277 -10.61 2.21 -17.63
CA PRO A 277 -11.65 1.35 -17.05
C PRO A 277 -11.04 0.23 -16.22
N LEU A 278 -11.61 -0.05 -15.04
CA LEU A 278 -11.03 -0.98 -14.08
C LEU A 278 -11.95 -2.17 -13.80
N LEU A 279 -11.40 -3.37 -14.03
CA LEU A 279 -11.98 -4.63 -13.57
C LEU A 279 -11.24 -5.08 -12.31
N VAL A 280 -11.95 -5.12 -11.20
CA VAL A 280 -11.39 -5.48 -9.90
C VAL A 280 -11.66 -6.95 -9.58
N LEU A 281 -10.61 -7.69 -9.27
CA LEU A 281 -10.69 -9.05 -8.73
C LEU A 281 -10.72 -8.96 -7.20
N LEU A 282 -11.85 -9.29 -6.60
CA LEU A 282 -12.06 -9.25 -5.16
C LEU A 282 -11.86 -10.63 -4.55
N GLY A 283 -10.91 -10.70 -3.62
CA GLY A 283 -10.72 -11.83 -2.72
C GLY A 283 -11.40 -11.60 -1.36
N ASP A 284 -11.06 -12.44 -0.38
CA ASP A 284 -11.58 -12.39 1.00
C ASP A 284 -10.87 -11.34 1.89
N GLN A 285 -10.61 -10.16 1.34
CA GLN A 285 -9.95 -9.07 2.07
C GLN A 285 -10.95 -7.92 2.33
N PRO A 286 -11.40 -7.69 3.58
CA PRO A 286 -12.38 -6.64 3.89
C PRO A 286 -11.92 -5.23 3.52
N GLU A 287 -10.62 -4.98 3.57
CA GLU A 287 -10.03 -3.74 3.11
C GLU A 287 -10.30 -3.49 1.63
N GLN A 288 -10.17 -4.52 0.79
CA GLN A 288 -10.35 -4.39 -0.66
C GLN A 288 -11.78 -4.00 -1.03
N ALA A 289 -12.77 -4.64 -0.42
CA ALA A 289 -14.18 -4.28 -0.63
C ALA A 289 -14.46 -2.82 -0.22
N ARG A 290 -13.88 -2.36 0.90
CA ARG A 290 -13.98 -0.97 1.35
C ARG A 290 -13.30 0.00 0.40
N ASN A 291 -12.14 -0.35 -0.13
CA ASN A 291 -11.43 0.46 -1.12
C ASN A 291 -12.27 0.68 -2.39
N VAL A 292 -12.92 -0.37 -2.88
CA VAL A 292 -13.84 -0.27 -4.02
C VAL A 292 -15.04 0.61 -3.70
N ALA A 293 -15.69 0.38 -2.55
CA ALA A 293 -16.84 1.20 -2.13
C ALA A 293 -16.46 2.68 -2.00
N GLU A 294 -15.27 2.97 -1.49
CA GLU A 294 -14.78 4.34 -1.39
C GLU A 294 -14.52 4.96 -2.77
N LEU A 295 -13.92 4.23 -3.70
CA LEU A 295 -13.71 4.72 -5.06
C LEU A 295 -15.03 5.03 -5.75
N VAL A 296 -16.01 4.14 -5.67
CA VAL A 296 -17.36 4.36 -6.23
C VAL A 296 -18.03 5.59 -5.62
N ARG A 297 -17.90 5.80 -4.31
CA ARG A 297 -18.46 6.97 -3.63
C ARG A 297 -17.79 8.28 -4.06
N ARG A 298 -16.47 8.28 -4.26
CA ARG A 298 -15.68 9.49 -4.61
C ARG A 298 -15.67 9.81 -6.10
N ALA A 299 -15.82 8.79 -6.93
CA ALA A 299 -15.81 8.90 -8.39
C ALA A 299 -16.94 8.02 -8.97
N PRO A 300 -18.23 8.43 -8.80
CA PRO A 300 -19.38 7.60 -9.20
C PRO A 300 -19.42 7.32 -10.71
N ASP A 301 -18.87 8.21 -11.53
CA ASP A 301 -18.82 8.07 -12.99
C ASP A 301 -17.63 7.24 -13.47
N PHE A 302 -16.71 6.87 -12.58
CA PHE A 302 -15.54 6.08 -12.96
C PHE A 302 -15.96 4.66 -13.39
N ALA A 303 -15.47 4.25 -14.56
CA ALA A 303 -15.81 2.95 -15.14
C ALA A 303 -15.15 1.80 -14.36
N LEU A 304 -15.90 1.19 -13.44
CA LEU A 304 -15.45 0.11 -12.57
C LEU A 304 -16.46 -1.04 -12.54
N ARG A 305 -15.94 -2.28 -12.52
CA ARG A 305 -16.67 -3.51 -12.21
C ARG A 305 -15.85 -4.38 -11.28
N SER A 306 -16.52 -5.14 -10.42
CA SER A 306 -15.90 -6.10 -9.52
C SER A 306 -16.36 -7.51 -9.84
N VAL A 307 -15.43 -8.47 -9.76
CA VAL A 307 -15.70 -9.90 -9.89
C VAL A 307 -15.08 -10.59 -8.67
N LEU A 308 -15.81 -11.54 -8.09
CA LEU A 308 -15.30 -12.34 -6.96
C LEU A 308 -14.36 -13.43 -7.49
N VAL A 309 -13.17 -13.54 -6.91
CA VAL A 309 -12.19 -14.59 -7.28
C VAL A 309 -12.74 -16.01 -7.05
N GLY A 310 -13.69 -16.16 -6.12
CA GLY A 310 -14.38 -17.45 -5.85
C GLY A 310 -15.57 -17.76 -6.74
N ASP A 311 -15.83 -16.96 -7.78
CA ASP A 311 -16.94 -17.22 -8.71
C ASP A 311 -16.73 -18.56 -9.43
N PRO A 312 -17.72 -19.47 -9.47
CA PRO A 312 -17.60 -20.77 -10.13
C PRO A 312 -17.39 -20.67 -11.65
N ASP A 313 -17.89 -19.61 -12.32
CA ASP A 313 -17.57 -19.28 -13.72
C ASP A 313 -16.80 -17.96 -13.78
N LEU A 314 -15.64 -17.93 -13.15
CA LEU A 314 -14.80 -16.72 -13.08
C LEU A 314 -14.45 -16.18 -14.48
N ALA A 315 -14.15 -17.03 -15.44
CA ALA A 315 -13.83 -16.61 -16.81
C ALA A 315 -15.03 -15.93 -17.50
N GLY A 316 -16.23 -16.48 -17.34
CA GLY A 316 -17.46 -15.87 -17.85
C GLY A 316 -17.79 -14.53 -17.17
N ALA A 317 -17.60 -14.45 -15.85
CA ALA A 317 -17.78 -13.22 -15.09
C ALA A 317 -16.81 -12.13 -15.53
N ILE A 318 -15.53 -12.47 -15.75
CA ILE A 318 -14.50 -11.56 -16.28
C ILE A 318 -14.88 -11.10 -17.69
N ALA A 319 -15.27 -12.02 -18.60
CA ALA A 319 -15.66 -11.67 -19.96
C ALA A 319 -16.86 -10.71 -19.97
N SER A 320 -17.90 -10.97 -19.17
CA SER A 320 -19.08 -10.12 -19.03
C SER A 320 -18.72 -8.72 -18.51
N ALA A 321 -17.90 -8.66 -17.47
CA ALA A 321 -17.44 -7.39 -16.88
C ALA A 321 -16.57 -6.58 -17.86
N ALA A 322 -15.65 -7.23 -18.57
CA ALA A 322 -14.81 -6.61 -19.59
C ALA A 322 -15.64 -6.03 -20.74
N SER A 323 -16.61 -6.79 -21.25
CA SER A 323 -17.56 -6.30 -22.28
C SER A 323 -18.36 -5.08 -21.82
N ALA A 324 -18.83 -5.07 -20.58
CA ALA A 324 -19.56 -3.94 -20.02
C ALA A 324 -18.70 -2.69 -19.86
N LEU A 325 -17.40 -2.84 -19.53
CA LEU A 325 -16.44 -1.76 -19.35
C LEU A 325 -15.97 -1.19 -20.69
N SER A 326 -15.74 -2.02 -21.70
CA SER A 326 -15.32 -1.59 -23.03
C SER A 326 -16.33 -0.62 -23.68
N ARG A 327 -17.62 -0.76 -23.38
CA ARG A 327 -18.69 0.13 -23.84
C ARG A 327 -18.75 1.47 -23.11
N ARG A 328 -18.02 1.61 -21.98
CA ARG A 328 -18.03 2.78 -21.11
C ARG A 328 -16.73 3.57 -21.16
N ARG A 329 -15.85 3.33 -22.14
CA ARG A 329 -14.64 4.13 -22.25
C ARG A 329 -15.04 5.60 -22.34
N THR A 330 -14.93 6.27 -21.22
CA THR A 330 -15.27 7.68 -21.08
C THR A 330 -14.24 8.49 -21.87
N GLU A 331 -14.68 9.36 -22.75
CA GLU A 331 -13.86 10.37 -23.43
C GLU A 331 -13.31 11.43 -22.46
N SER A 332 -13.45 11.19 -21.17
CA SER A 332 -12.94 12.12 -20.15
C SER A 332 -11.42 12.09 -20.17
N PRO A 333 -10.76 13.20 -20.52
CA PRO A 333 -9.31 13.28 -20.43
C PRO A 333 -8.91 12.98 -18.98
N PRO A 334 -7.74 12.36 -18.78
CA PRO A 334 -7.23 12.13 -17.45
C PRO A 334 -7.28 13.44 -16.69
N THR A 335 -7.92 13.45 -15.54
CA THR A 335 -7.99 14.64 -14.70
C THR A 335 -6.56 15.13 -14.52
N ALA A 336 -6.25 16.33 -15.00
CA ALA A 336 -4.92 16.95 -14.99
C ALA A 336 -4.43 17.21 -13.55
N GLY A 337 -4.35 16.18 -12.75
CA GLY A 337 -4.10 16.19 -11.32
C GLY A 337 -3.37 14.98 -10.77
N ALA A 338 -2.86 14.08 -11.63
CA ALA A 338 -1.88 13.09 -11.16
C ALA A 338 -0.61 13.84 -10.71
N ARG A 339 -0.69 14.45 -9.55
CA ARG A 339 0.43 15.09 -8.89
C ARG A 339 1.31 13.97 -8.35
N GLY A 340 2.22 13.51 -9.17
CA GLY A 340 3.15 12.43 -8.91
C GLY A 340 3.79 12.48 -7.52
N GLU A 341 5.10 12.51 -7.48
CA GLU A 341 5.92 12.38 -6.27
C GLU A 341 5.97 13.63 -5.39
N GLU A 342 5.67 14.82 -5.96
CA GLU A 342 5.85 16.13 -5.29
C GLU A 342 5.13 16.28 -3.92
N PRO A 343 3.85 15.90 -3.76
CA PRO A 343 3.19 15.97 -2.45
C PRO A 343 3.86 15.07 -1.41
N TRP A 344 4.37 13.93 -1.85
CA TRP A 344 5.10 12.98 -1.01
C TRP A 344 6.44 13.54 -0.56
N ILE A 345 7.20 14.12 -1.48
CA ILE A 345 8.47 14.78 -1.21
C ILE A 345 8.28 15.85 -0.14
N ARG A 346 7.30 16.75 -0.32
CA ARG A 346 7.01 17.82 0.65
C ARG A 346 6.65 17.29 2.04
N ALA A 347 5.77 16.28 2.11
CA ALA A 347 5.39 15.68 3.38
C ALA A 347 6.58 15.06 4.10
N PHE A 348 7.46 14.36 3.38
CA PHE A 348 8.65 13.76 3.99
C PHE A 348 9.70 14.79 4.38
N GLN A 349 9.94 15.82 3.57
CA GLN A 349 10.84 16.92 3.93
C GLN A 349 10.38 17.59 5.23
N ASP A 350 9.09 17.84 5.37
CA ASP A 350 8.52 18.42 6.58
C ASP A 350 8.68 17.49 7.80
N LEU A 351 8.35 16.20 7.64
CA LEU A 351 8.50 15.21 8.71
C LEU A 351 9.96 15.03 9.14
N VAL A 352 10.91 14.98 8.20
CA VAL A 352 12.35 14.89 8.51
C VAL A 352 12.82 16.15 9.25
N ARG A 353 12.44 17.34 8.77
CA ARG A 353 12.76 18.60 9.45
C ARG A 353 12.25 18.61 10.88
N LEU A 354 11.00 18.23 11.12
CA LEU A 354 10.39 18.19 12.45
C LEU A 354 11.05 17.12 13.34
N ALA A 355 11.46 15.98 12.79
CA ALA A 355 12.18 14.94 13.52
C ALA A 355 13.54 15.42 13.99
N ARG A 356 14.31 16.12 13.14
CA ARG A 356 15.59 16.74 13.49
C ARG A 356 15.44 17.78 14.59
N LEU A 357 14.45 18.67 14.50
CA LEU A 357 14.15 19.65 15.53
C LEU A 357 13.83 18.99 16.88
N ARG A 358 13.05 17.90 16.89
CA ARG A 358 12.75 17.14 18.11
C ARG A 358 14.01 16.52 18.73
N THR A 359 14.89 15.99 17.91
CA THR A 359 16.16 15.41 18.38
C THR A 359 17.07 16.47 18.96
N ALA A 360 17.23 17.60 18.28
CA ALA A 360 17.99 18.74 18.77
C ALA A 360 17.45 19.27 20.12
N ALA A 361 16.13 19.42 20.25
CA ALA A 361 15.50 19.87 21.49
C ALA A 361 15.73 18.91 22.67
N ARG A 362 15.87 17.61 22.43
CA ARG A 362 16.21 16.61 23.47
C ARG A 362 17.67 16.67 23.93
N LEU A 363 18.54 17.17 23.08
CA LEU A 363 19.98 17.34 23.39
C LEU A 363 20.29 18.65 24.10
N LEU A 364 19.36 19.62 24.09
CA LEU A 364 19.52 20.86 24.86
C LEU A 364 19.43 20.54 26.35
N PRO A 365 20.36 21.02 27.19
CA PRO A 365 20.26 20.87 28.63
C PRO A 365 18.97 21.54 29.09
N LEU A 366 18.16 20.83 29.87
CA LEU A 366 16.99 21.41 30.53
C LEU A 366 17.49 22.69 31.23
N PRO A 367 16.82 23.84 31.03
CA PRO A 367 17.12 25.02 31.84
C PRO A 367 17.00 24.58 33.29
N ARG A 368 18.08 24.72 34.04
CA ARG A 368 18.11 24.43 35.47
C ARG A 368 16.92 25.18 36.06
N ALA A 369 15.85 24.44 36.43
CA ALA A 369 14.77 25.01 37.21
C ALA A 369 15.40 25.70 38.39
N ARG A 370 15.31 27.02 38.42
CA ARG A 370 15.83 27.83 39.53
C ARG A 370 15.27 27.25 40.80
N GLN A 371 16.08 26.74 41.67
CA GLN A 371 15.81 26.56 43.07
C GLN A 371 15.38 27.94 43.62
N ALA A 372 14.13 28.19 43.60
CA ALA A 372 13.55 29.37 44.22
C ALA A 372 12.13 29.02 44.68
N PHE A 373 12.02 28.19 45.69
CA PHE A 373 10.98 28.33 46.70
C PHE A 373 11.45 27.58 47.97
N ARG A 374 12.21 28.25 48.80
CA ARG A 374 12.18 27.95 50.23
C ARG A 374 10.99 28.71 50.79
N PRO A 375 9.94 28.08 51.30
CA PRO A 375 9.03 28.76 52.20
C PRO A 375 9.77 28.96 53.51
N GLY A 376 10.07 30.23 53.82
CA GLY A 376 10.47 30.62 55.15
C GLY A 376 9.37 30.25 56.15
N ILE A 377 9.80 29.63 57.20
CA ILE A 377 9.07 29.40 58.46
C ILE A 377 8.76 30.78 59.08
N LEU A 378 7.53 31.06 59.31
CA LEU A 378 7.00 31.77 60.47
C LEU A 378 5.59 31.23 60.79
#